data_13643e19529006884a64a9ee897497cc
#
_entry.id   13643e19529006884a64a9ee897497cc
#
_cell.length_a   1.000
_cell.length_b   1.000
_cell.length_c   1.000
_cell.angle_alpha   90.00
_cell.angle_beta   90.00
_cell.angle_gamma   90.00
#
_symmetry.space_group_name_H-M   'P 1'
#
loop_
_entity.id
_entity.type
_entity.pdbx_description
1 polymer ?
#
loop_
_entity_poly.entity_id
_entity_poly.type
_entity_poly.pdbx_seq_one_letter_code
_entity_poly.pdbx_strand_id
1 'polypeptide(L)'
;RKIAQDVKDLARKQEGTLIRLRTFINNVVEGFAVSPEGIDQLRKRSVLVQAAILSVDLPRDVADAVRGAYLEICKEAGLENEPVAVRSSAAGEDSRKKAFAGLQDTYLNIVGENYVVQAYHWDCASAYNLRSMTYRREAILDAVAKAERTGDDEIAVRAKQEWAIENTSLSVCIMRMINPVISGTAFSADTSTGCRGTVRKDLVSIDASYGLGEAVVSGLVTPDKFYVFQREDGQEVVIRYMGCKDKRIVYKESGRGTKVETVEDEMAYRWSL
;
A
#
# COMPACT_ATOMS: atom_id res chain seq x y z
N ARG A 1 -21.71 9.07 0.91
CA ARG A 1 -22.68 9.78 1.80
C ARG A 1 -23.79 8.86 2.29
N LYS A 2 -24.43 8.02 1.44
CA LYS A 2 -25.48 7.08 1.84
C LYS A 2 -24.97 6.03 2.84
N ILE A 3 -23.80 5.44 2.57
CA ILE A 3 -23.17 4.44 3.46
C ILE A 3 -22.80 5.02 4.81
N ALA A 4 -22.29 6.27 4.87
CA ALA A 4 -22.01 6.93 6.15
C ALA A 4 -23.29 7.22 6.95
N GLN A 5 -24.40 7.46 6.26
CA GLN A 5 -25.70 7.61 6.92
C GLN A 5 -26.22 6.26 7.43
N ASP A 6 -26.10 5.20 6.62
CA ASP A 6 -26.50 3.84 7.01
C ASP A 6 -25.73 3.35 8.25
N VAL A 7 -24.40 3.66 8.34
CA VAL A 7 -23.58 3.34 9.53
C VAL A 7 -24.04 4.13 10.74
N LYS A 8 -24.36 5.43 10.60
CA LYS A 8 -24.89 6.26 11.69
C LYS A 8 -26.28 5.79 12.15
N ASP A 9 -27.11 5.36 11.21
CA ASP A 9 -28.45 4.87 11.50
C ASP A 9 -28.41 3.49 12.18
N LEU A 10 -27.47 2.62 11.81
CA LEU A 10 -27.18 1.35 12.51
C LEU A 10 -26.70 1.61 13.95
N ALA A 11 -25.80 2.57 14.13
CA ALA A 11 -25.32 2.95 15.47
C ALA A 11 -26.43 3.53 16.36
N ARG A 12 -27.40 4.26 15.79
CA ARG A 12 -28.58 4.80 16.50
C ARG A 12 -29.65 3.77 16.81
N LYS A 13 -29.82 2.73 15.98
CA LYS A 13 -30.84 1.68 16.17
C LYS A 13 -30.54 0.74 17.32
N GLN A 14 -29.34 0.75 17.86
CA GLN A 14 -28.97 -0.02 19.02
C GLN A 14 -28.99 0.87 20.28
N GLU A 15 -30.17 1.28 20.68
CA GLU A 15 -30.38 2.07 21.90
C GLU A 15 -29.68 1.43 23.12
N GLY A 16 -28.78 2.18 23.70
CA GLY A 16 -28.18 1.90 25.02
C GLY A 16 -26.90 1.09 25.06
N THR A 17 -26.39 0.60 23.94
CA THR A 17 -25.13 -0.14 23.94
C THR A 17 -24.04 0.62 23.14
N LEU A 18 -23.03 1.08 23.85
CA LEU A 18 -21.79 1.60 23.22
C LEU A 18 -21.12 0.44 22.47
N ILE A 19 -21.47 0.25 21.19
CA ILE A 19 -20.79 -0.72 20.34
C ILE A 19 -19.38 -0.22 20.16
N ARG A 20 -18.42 -0.92 20.75
CA ARG A 20 -17.01 -0.64 20.47
C ARG A 20 -16.77 -0.89 19.00
N LEU A 21 -16.06 0.02 18.34
CA LEU A 21 -15.69 -0.09 16.92
C LEU A 21 -15.18 -1.49 16.55
N ARG A 22 -14.39 -2.10 17.43
CA ARG A 22 -13.88 -3.46 17.25
C ARG A 22 -15.02 -4.50 17.16
N THR A 23 -16.03 -4.40 18.00
CA THR A 23 -17.20 -5.32 17.98
C THR A 23 -17.98 -5.15 16.67
N PHE A 24 -18.16 -3.91 16.21
CA PHE A 24 -18.80 -3.64 14.92
C PHE A 24 -18.02 -4.27 13.76
N ILE A 25 -16.70 -4.06 13.73
CA ILE A 25 -15.83 -4.63 12.69
C ILE A 25 -15.95 -6.16 12.69
N ASN A 26 -15.83 -6.79 13.85
CA ASN A 26 -15.93 -8.23 13.98
C ASN A 26 -17.26 -8.77 13.45
N ASN A 27 -18.37 -8.13 13.80
CA ASN A 27 -19.70 -8.53 13.30
C ASN A 27 -19.83 -8.38 11.78
N VAL A 28 -19.26 -7.32 11.21
CA VAL A 28 -19.29 -7.11 9.74
C VAL A 28 -18.45 -8.13 9.00
N VAL A 29 -17.31 -8.55 9.58
CA VAL A 29 -16.38 -9.49 8.94
C VAL A 29 -16.59 -10.94 9.36
N GLU A 30 -17.50 -11.21 10.29
CA GLU A 30 -17.81 -12.57 10.76
C GLU A 30 -18.15 -13.49 9.58
N GLY A 31 -17.51 -14.65 9.53
CA GLY A 31 -17.72 -15.65 8.48
C GLY A 31 -17.21 -15.29 7.09
N PHE A 32 -16.61 -14.11 6.90
CA PHE A 32 -16.17 -13.66 5.57
C PHE A 32 -15.16 -14.61 4.91
N ALA A 33 -14.33 -15.26 5.70
CA ALA A 33 -13.24 -16.12 5.21
C ALA A 33 -13.73 -17.46 4.66
N VAL A 34 -14.85 -17.97 5.13
CA VAL A 34 -15.42 -19.29 4.79
C VAL A 34 -16.73 -19.21 4.01
N SER A 35 -17.33 -18.03 3.92
CA SER A 35 -18.55 -17.83 3.16
C SER A 35 -18.29 -17.91 1.65
N PRO A 36 -19.14 -18.58 0.85
CA PRO A 36 -19.05 -18.58 -0.61
C PRO A 36 -19.44 -17.23 -1.24
N GLU A 37 -19.42 -16.16 -0.45
CA GLU A 37 -19.74 -14.81 -0.90
C GLU A 37 -18.84 -14.37 -2.06
N GLY A 38 -19.47 -13.81 -3.10
CA GLY A 38 -18.76 -13.21 -4.21
C GLY A 38 -18.01 -11.93 -3.82
N ILE A 39 -17.16 -11.46 -4.71
CA ILE A 39 -16.33 -10.24 -4.54
C ILE A 39 -17.18 -9.00 -4.21
N ASP A 40 -18.42 -8.93 -4.66
CA ASP A 40 -19.32 -7.79 -4.39
C ASP A 40 -19.74 -7.71 -2.93
N GLN A 41 -19.95 -8.84 -2.25
CA GLN A 41 -20.24 -8.85 -0.82
C GLN A 41 -19.00 -8.46 -0.01
N LEU A 42 -17.84 -8.98 -0.39
CA LEU A 42 -16.57 -8.59 0.23
C LEU A 42 -16.31 -7.08 0.08
N ARG A 43 -16.62 -6.52 -1.08
CA ARG A 43 -16.55 -5.08 -1.35
C ARG A 43 -17.47 -4.28 -0.42
N LYS A 44 -18.73 -4.73 -0.23
CA LYS A 44 -19.67 -4.09 0.69
C LYS A 44 -19.14 -4.10 2.14
N ARG A 45 -18.63 -5.24 2.60
CA ARG A 45 -18.04 -5.38 3.94
C ARG A 45 -16.82 -4.44 4.10
N SER A 46 -15.92 -4.42 3.13
CA SER A 46 -14.77 -3.52 3.08
C SER A 46 -15.18 -2.05 3.25
N VAL A 47 -16.14 -1.59 2.45
CA VAL A 47 -16.64 -0.20 2.51
C VAL A 47 -17.29 0.11 3.86
N LEU A 48 -18.06 -0.81 4.43
CA LEU A 48 -18.70 -0.63 5.74
C LEU A 48 -17.66 -0.50 6.86
N VAL A 49 -16.64 -1.36 6.88
CA VAL A 49 -15.60 -1.32 7.90
C VAL A 49 -14.79 -0.03 7.79
N GLN A 50 -14.35 0.34 6.59
CA GLN A 50 -13.60 1.59 6.39
C GLN A 50 -14.44 2.81 6.80
N ALA A 51 -15.72 2.87 6.42
CA ALA A 51 -16.61 3.95 6.81
C ALA A 51 -16.80 4.03 8.34
N ALA A 52 -16.88 2.88 9.01
CA ALA A 52 -16.99 2.83 10.48
C ALA A 52 -15.71 3.36 11.15
N ILE A 53 -14.54 2.95 10.68
CA ILE A 53 -13.26 3.46 11.19
C ILE A 53 -13.20 4.98 11.01
N LEU A 54 -13.47 5.48 9.82
CA LEU A 54 -13.39 6.91 9.49
C LEU A 54 -14.51 7.76 10.13
N SER A 55 -15.53 7.15 10.71
CA SER A 55 -16.59 7.86 11.44
C SER A 55 -16.26 8.14 12.91
N VAL A 56 -15.19 7.56 13.42
CA VAL A 56 -14.72 7.70 14.80
C VAL A 56 -13.44 8.52 14.79
N ASP A 57 -13.33 9.51 15.66
CA ASP A 57 -12.11 10.29 15.80
C ASP A 57 -10.96 9.41 16.34
N LEU A 58 -9.74 9.70 15.89
CA LEU A 58 -8.55 9.10 16.47
C LEU A 58 -8.44 9.46 17.96
N PRO A 59 -7.96 8.54 18.82
CA PRO A 59 -7.59 8.87 20.18
C PRO A 59 -6.65 10.08 20.22
N ARG A 60 -6.87 10.99 21.18
CA ARG A 60 -6.13 12.26 21.25
C ARG A 60 -4.62 12.05 21.37
N ASP A 61 -4.20 11.10 22.18
CA ASP A 61 -2.80 10.73 22.38
C ASP A 61 -2.14 10.25 21.08
N VAL A 62 -2.86 9.48 20.27
CA VAL A 62 -2.39 9.03 18.95
C VAL A 62 -2.29 10.22 17.99
N ALA A 63 -3.33 11.05 17.90
CA ALA A 63 -3.34 12.21 17.02
C ALA A 63 -2.23 13.20 17.38
N ASP A 64 -1.99 13.43 18.67
CA ASP A 64 -0.93 14.33 19.16
C ASP A 64 0.46 13.74 18.90
N ALA A 65 0.66 12.44 19.04
CA ALA A 65 1.90 11.76 18.67
C ALA A 65 2.20 11.89 17.16
N VAL A 66 1.18 11.70 16.30
CA VAL A 66 1.31 11.88 14.85
C VAL A 66 1.67 13.32 14.48
N ARG A 67 1.04 14.32 15.11
CA ARG A 67 1.40 15.74 14.93
C ARG A 67 2.84 16.01 15.35
N GLY A 68 3.21 15.53 16.53
CA GLY A 68 4.57 15.69 17.07
C GLY A 68 5.62 15.13 16.13
N ALA A 69 5.44 13.92 15.63
CA ALA A 69 6.34 13.30 14.65
C ALA A 69 6.47 14.12 13.35
N TYR A 70 5.36 14.65 12.84
CA TYR A 70 5.39 15.51 11.65
C TYR A 70 6.16 16.81 11.90
N LEU A 71 5.94 17.45 13.06
CA LEU A 71 6.64 18.69 13.40
C LEU A 71 8.15 18.48 13.60
N GLU A 72 8.57 17.32 14.12
CA GLU A 72 9.98 16.95 14.16
C GLU A 72 10.59 16.83 12.76
N ILE A 73 9.91 16.17 11.83
CA ILE A 73 10.34 16.10 10.43
C ILE A 73 10.48 17.50 9.82
N CYS A 74 9.52 18.39 10.04
CA CYS A 74 9.59 19.77 9.56
C CYS A 74 10.78 20.53 10.14
N LYS A 75 11.01 20.38 11.44
CA LYS A 75 12.15 20.98 12.13
C LYS A 75 13.49 20.49 11.59
N GLU A 76 13.65 19.19 11.38
CA GLU A 76 14.85 18.60 10.80
C GLU A 76 15.08 19.05 9.35
N ALA A 77 13.99 19.25 8.59
CA ALA A 77 14.06 19.78 7.23
C ALA A 77 14.37 21.28 7.16
N GLY A 78 14.20 22.02 8.28
CA GLY A 78 14.29 23.48 8.30
C GLY A 78 13.12 24.18 7.57
N LEU A 79 11.98 23.50 7.45
CA LEU A 79 10.78 23.97 6.77
C LEU A 79 9.59 23.96 7.70
N GLU A 80 8.68 24.92 7.53
CA GLU A 80 7.42 24.96 8.28
C GLU A 80 6.47 23.83 7.88
N ASN A 81 6.49 23.46 6.60
CA ASN A 81 5.58 22.49 6.01
C ASN A 81 6.33 21.58 5.03
N GLU A 82 6.92 20.51 5.54
CA GLU A 82 7.61 19.51 4.71
C GLU A 82 6.61 18.53 4.08
N PRO A 83 6.67 18.29 2.77
CA PRO A 83 5.89 17.23 2.13
C PRO A 83 6.30 15.85 2.63
N VAL A 84 5.33 15.06 3.08
CA VAL A 84 5.56 13.70 3.57
C VAL A 84 4.74 12.68 2.83
N ALA A 85 5.25 11.44 2.83
CA ALA A 85 4.49 10.25 2.51
C ALA A 85 4.00 9.62 3.81
N VAL A 86 2.71 9.27 3.85
CA VAL A 86 2.10 8.47 4.91
C VAL A 86 1.79 7.10 4.31
N ARG A 87 2.44 6.07 4.81
CA ARG A 87 2.35 4.72 4.26
C ARG A 87 2.26 3.66 5.34
N SER A 88 1.54 2.61 5.03
CA SER A 88 1.48 1.43 5.89
C SER A 88 2.81 0.69 5.98
N SER A 89 2.96 0.01 7.09
CA SER A 89 3.96 -1.03 7.32
C SER A 89 3.27 -2.15 8.09
N ALA A 90 2.78 -3.14 7.37
CA ALA A 90 2.04 -4.23 7.99
C ALA A 90 2.99 -5.28 8.59
N ALA A 91 2.62 -5.83 9.75
CA ALA A 91 3.33 -6.97 10.30
C ALA A 91 3.27 -8.15 9.30
N GLY A 92 4.43 -8.63 8.83
CA GLY A 92 4.52 -9.70 7.85
C GLY A 92 4.60 -9.26 6.39
N GLU A 93 4.69 -7.95 6.11
CA GLU A 93 4.86 -7.41 4.75
C GLU A 93 6.07 -8.04 4.03
N ASP A 94 7.17 -8.28 4.76
CA ASP A 94 8.40 -8.89 4.24
C ASP A 94 8.49 -10.41 4.52
N SER A 95 7.38 -11.08 4.78
CA SER A 95 7.45 -12.51 5.07
C SER A 95 7.86 -13.31 3.82
N ARG A 96 8.78 -14.27 3.98
CA ARG A 96 9.24 -15.14 2.87
C ARG A 96 8.12 -15.98 2.24
N LYS A 97 7.00 -16.14 2.92
CA LYS A 97 5.91 -17.04 2.49
C LYS A 97 4.80 -16.32 1.74
N LYS A 98 4.49 -15.07 2.12
CA LYS A 98 3.47 -14.24 1.44
C LYS A 98 3.85 -12.77 1.63
N ALA A 99 4.05 -12.06 0.54
CA ALA A 99 4.34 -10.63 0.56
C ALA A 99 3.04 -9.82 0.61
N PHE A 100 2.95 -8.87 1.53
CA PHE A 100 1.84 -7.93 1.65
C PHE A 100 2.07 -6.62 0.90
N ALA A 101 3.12 -6.53 0.09
CA ALA A 101 3.48 -5.32 -0.61
C ALA A 101 2.31 -4.80 -1.48
N GLY A 102 1.99 -3.52 -1.34
CA GLY A 102 0.98 -2.84 -2.15
C GLY A 102 -0.48 -3.18 -1.84
N LEU A 103 -0.77 -3.87 -0.74
CA LEU A 103 -2.15 -4.17 -0.33
C LEU A 103 -2.86 -3.00 0.34
N GLN A 104 -2.14 -2.21 1.12
CA GLN A 104 -2.64 -0.98 1.74
C GLN A 104 -2.38 0.23 0.85
N ASP A 105 -2.96 1.35 1.23
CA ASP A 105 -2.82 2.59 0.49
C ASP A 105 -1.60 3.38 0.99
N THR A 106 -1.07 4.23 0.13
CA THR A 106 0.01 5.19 0.44
C THR A 106 -0.46 6.58 0.05
N TYR A 107 -0.33 7.52 0.95
CA TYR A 107 -0.73 8.91 0.73
C TYR A 107 0.52 9.77 0.54
N LEU A 108 0.69 10.28 -0.67
CA LEU A 108 1.86 11.04 -1.09
C LEU A 108 1.60 12.55 -1.07
N ASN A 109 2.66 13.34 -0.87
CA ASN A 109 2.63 14.79 -0.86
C ASN A 109 1.58 15.34 0.12
N ILE A 110 1.62 14.87 1.36
CA ILE A 110 0.77 15.36 2.43
C ILE A 110 1.51 16.47 3.16
N VAL A 111 0.88 17.64 3.25
CA VAL A 111 1.46 18.86 3.83
C VAL A 111 0.52 19.41 4.90
N GLY A 112 1.07 19.69 6.08
CA GLY A 112 0.35 20.24 7.22
C GLY A 112 -0.14 19.18 8.22
N GLU A 113 0.02 19.47 9.50
CA GLU A 113 -0.19 18.53 10.62
C GLU A 113 -1.58 17.89 10.64
N ASN A 114 -2.64 18.65 10.36
CA ASN A 114 -3.99 18.12 10.36
C ASN A 114 -4.23 17.14 9.19
N TYR A 115 -3.60 17.38 8.04
CA TYR A 115 -3.70 16.48 6.89
C TYR A 115 -2.88 15.21 7.10
N VAL A 116 -1.75 15.30 7.80
CA VAL A 116 -0.96 14.12 8.17
C VAL A 116 -1.74 13.24 9.14
N VAL A 117 -2.41 13.80 10.15
CA VAL A 117 -3.32 13.07 11.04
C VAL A 117 -4.47 12.42 10.26
N GLN A 118 -5.05 13.14 9.31
CA GLN A 118 -6.11 12.60 8.46
C GLN A 118 -5.62 11.47 7.55
N ALA A 119 -4.44 11.62 6.93
CA ALA A 119 -3.82 10.59 6.11
C ALA A 119 -3.47 9.34 6.94
N TYR A 120 -2.98 9.52 8.16
CA TYR A 120 -2.77 8.44 9.11
C TYR A 120 -4.06 7.66 9.37
N HIS A 121 -5.17 8.36 9.58
CA HIS A 121 -6.48 7.75 9.81
C HIS A 121 -6.98 6.97 8.57
N TRP A 122 -6.79 7.53 7.38
CA TRP A 122 -7.12 6.84 6.13
C TRP A 122 -6.26 5.59 5.93
N ASP A 123 -5.00 5.67 6.30
CA ASP A 123 -4.09 4.53 6.19
C ASP A 123 -4.49 3.39 7.13
N CYS A 124 -4.89 3.71 8.37
CA CYS A 124 -5.48 2.73 9.29
C CYS A 124 -6.72 2.06 8.69
N ALA A 125 -7.60 2.81 8.01
CA ALA A 125 -8.77 2.26 7.35
C ALA A 125 -8.41 1.40 6.13
N SER A 126 -7.31 1.68 5.46
CA SER A 126 -6.84 0.95 4.27
C SER A 126 -6.47 -0.50 4.56
N ALA A 127 -6.17 -0.85 5.83
CA ALA A 127 -5.98 -2.23 6.27
C ALA A 127 -7.17 -3.14 5.94
N TYR A 128 -8.36 -2.55 5.78
CA TYR A 128 -9.61 -3.21 5.45
C TYR A 128 -10.09 -2.92 4.03
N ASN A 129 -9.23 -2.43 3.14
CA ASN A 129 -9.59 -2.23 1.75
C ASN A 129 -9.84 -3.57 1.04
N LEU A 130 -10.52 -3.55 -0.10
CA LEU A 130 -10.92 -4.76 -0.81
C LEU A 130 -9.72 -5.66 -1.17
N ARG A 131 -8.58 -5.08 -1.56
CA ARG A 131 -7.36 -5.84 -1.91
C ARG A 131 -6.85 -6.62 -0.70
N SER A 132 -6.72 -5.94 0.45
CA SER A 132 -6.26 -6.53 1.69
C SER A 132 -7.20 -7.64 2.19
N MET A 133 -8.51 -7.41 2.14
CA MET A 133 -9.51 -8.40 2.52
C MET A 133 -9.53 -9.60 1.58
N THR A 134 -9.43 -9.38 0.26
CA THR A 134 -9.38 -10.46 -0.73
C THR A 134 -8.15 -11.35 -0.52
N TYR A 135 -6.99 -10.72 -0.36
CA TYR A 135 -5.74 -11.45 -0.14
C TYR A 135 -5.77 -12.32 1.12
N ARG A 136 -6.29 -11.78 2.23
CA ARG A 136 -6.45 -12.55 3.48
C ARG A 136 -7.38 -13.74 3.30
N ARG A 137 -8.51 -13.52 2.62
CA ARG A 137 -9.46 -14.57 2.31
C ARG A 137 -8.84 -15.69 1.47
N GLU A 138 -8.16 -15.35 0.40
CA GLU A 138 -7.45 -16.31 -0.44
C GLU A 138 -6.41 -17.11 0.34
N ALA A 139 -5.66 -16.45 1.22
CA ALA A 139 -4.70 -17.10 2.09
C ALA A 139 -5.33 -18.17 3.00
N ILE A 140 -6.51 -17.88 3.55
CA ILE A 140 -7.26 -18.81 4.38
C ILE A 140 -7.81 -19.97 3.54
N LEU A 141 -8.40 -19.69 2.37
CA LEU A 141 -8.98 -20.71 1.49
C LEU A 141 -7.90 -21.67 0.96
N ASP A 142 -6.74 -21.16 0.57
CA ASP A 142 -5.59 -21.98 0.16
C ASP A 142 -5.13 -22.91 1.28
N ALA A 143 -5.10 -22.41 2.52
CA ALA A 143 -4.71 -23.21 3.68
C ALA A 143 -5.75 -24.28 4.01
N VAL A 144 -7.04 -23.97 3.88
CA VAL A 144 -8.13 -24.94 4.05
C VAL A 144 -8.03 -26.05 3.01
N ALA A 145 -7.88 -25.67 1.73
CA ALA A 145 -7.72 -26.67 0.65
C ALA A 145 -6.45 -27.53 0.81
N LYS A 146 -5.38 -26.97 1.41
CA LYS A 146 -4.18 -27.71 1.74
C LYS A 146 -4.42 -28.67 2.91
N ALA A 147 -5.10 -28.24 3.97
CA ALA A 147 -5.47 -29.09 5.11
C ALA A 147 -6.29 -30.30 4.66
N GLU A 148 -7.29 -30.10 3.82
CA GLU A 148 -8.11 -31.16 3.24
C GLU A 148 -7.28 -32.18 2.46
N ARG A 149 -6.30 -31.73 1.68
CA ARG A 149 -5.42 -32.62 0.89
C ARG A 149 -4.41 -33.39 1.73
N THR A 150 -3.95 -32.82 2.83
CA THR A 150 -2.90 -33.42 3.67
C THR A 150 -3.46 -34.14 4.88
N GLY A 151 -4.73 -33.97 5.22
CA GLY A 151 -5.33 -34.50 6.46
C GLY A 151 -4.83 -33.78 7.72
N ASP A 152 -4.24 -32.57 7.59
CA ASP A 152 -3.67 -31.79 8.68
C ASP A 152 -4.52 -30.51 8.93
N ASP A 153 -5.50 -30.64 9.81
CA ASP A 153 -6.42 -29.57 10.16
C ASP A 153 -5.73 -28.37 10.84
N GLU A 154 -4.56 -28.58 11.47
CA GLU A 154 -3.81 -27.50 12.11
C GLU A 154 -3.40 -26.40 11.12
N ILE A 155 -3.17 -26.77 9.86
CA ILE A 155 -2.83 -25.81 8.78
C ILE A 155 -3.96 -24.79 8.61
N ALA A 156 -5.21 -25.25 8.57
CA ALA A 156 -6.38 -24.38 8.42
C ALA A 156 -6.63 -23.55 9.69
N VAL A 157 -6.47 -24.13 10.86
CA VAL A 157 -6.63 -23.43 12.15
C VAL A 157 -5.61 -22.31 12.28
N ARG A 158 -4.34 -22.57 12.05
CA ARG A 158 -3.28 -21.55 12.09
C ARG A 158 -3.52 -20.42 11.09
N ALA A 159 -3.90 -20.74 9.86
CA ALA A 159 -4.19 -19.73 8.85
C ALA A 159 -5.39 -18.86 9.24
N LYS A 160 -6.46 -19.43 9.76
CA LYS A 160 -7.61 -18.67 10.26
C LYS A 160 -7.23 -17.72 11.39
N GLN A 161 -6.32 -18.11 12.27
CA GLN A 161 -5.81 -17.24 13.35
C GLN A 161 -4.87 -16.14 12.82
N GLU A 162 -3.90 -16.52 11.97
CA GLU A 162 -2.89 -15.60 11.41
C GLU A 162 -3.53 -14.53 10.51
N TRP A 163 -4.50 -14.95 9.67
CA TRP A 163 -5.12 -14.10 8.67
C TRP A 163 -6.47 -13.51 9.10
N ALA A 164 -6.86 -13.74 10.34
CA ALA A 164 -8.08 -13.16 10.89
C ALA A 164 -8.07 -11.64 10.77
N ILE A 165 -9.17 -11.09 10.26
CA ILE A 165 -9.30 -9.62 10.07
C ILE A 165 -9.29 -8.89 11.41
N GLU A 166 -9.86 -9.48 12.43
CA GLU A 166 -9.85 -8.96 13.80
C GLU A 166 -8.46 -8.82 14.42
N ASN A 167 -7.47 -9.56 13.90
CA ASN A 167 -6.07 -9.50 14.32
C ASN A 167 -5.21 -8.60 13.41
N THR A 168 -5.85 -7.74 12.61
CA THR A 168 -5.13 -6.80 11.76
C THR A 168 -4.40 -5.78 12.62
N SER A 169 -3.07 -5.82 12.61
CA SER A 169 -2.22 -4.77 13.14
C SER A 169 -1.52 -4.06 11.99
N LEU A 170 -1.54 -2.74 12.03
CA LEU A 170 -0.92 -1.89 11.05
C LEU A 170 -0.07 -0.84 11.77
N SER A 171 1.19 -0.73 11.39
CA SER A 171 2.02 0.43 11.70
C SER A 171 1.94 1.40 10.54
N VAL A 172 2.05 2.68 10.82
CA VAL A 172 2.06 3.74 9.81
C VAL A 172 3.38 4.48 9.89
N CYS A 173 4.06 4.60 8.76
CA CYS A 173 5.30 5.31 8.62
C CYS A 173 5.04 6.68 7.99
N ILE A 174 5.54 7.75 8.62
CA ILE A 174 5.53 9.10 8.08
C ILE A 174 6.96 9.44 7.71
N MET A 175 7.23 9.72 6.44
CA MET A 175 8.58 9.94 5.95
C MET A 175 8.63 11.12 4.99
N ARG A 176 9.77 11.82 4.99
CA ARG A 176 10.01 12.92 4.04
C ARG A 176 9.89 12.43 2.61
N MET A 177 9.32 13.26 1.76
CA MET A 177 9.31 13.01 0.33
C MET A 177 10.41 13.80 -0.35
N ILE A 178 11.00 13.14 -1.34
CA ILE A 178 11.90 13.80 -2.29
C ILE A 178 11.07 14.14 -3.53
N ASN A 179 11.22 15.36 -4.05
CA ASN A 179 10.63 15.75 -5.32
C ASN A 179 11.61 15.42 -6.48
N PRO A 180 11.53 14.24 -7.08
CA PRO A 180 12.52 13.78 -8.04
C PRO A 180 12.21 14.32 -9.44
N VAL A 181 13.25 14.59 -10.20
CA VAL A 181 13.14 14.77 -11.66
C VAL A 181 12.97 13.43 -12.35
N ILE A 182 13.68 12.41 -11.83
CA ILE A 182 13.69 11.03 -12.31
C ILE A 182 13.64 10.11 -11.11
N SER A 183 12.87 9.04 -11.25
CA SER A 183 12.78 7.99 -10.24
C SER A 183 12.54 6.63 -10.91
N GLY A 184 12.63 5.57 -10.12
CA GLY A 184 12.42 4.22 -10.65
C GLY A 184 12.54 3.14 -9.59
N THR A 185 12.63 1.92 -10.07
CA THR A 185 12.85 0.72 -9.25
C THR A 185 14.13 0.03 -9.70
N ALA A 186 14.86 -0.54 -8.74
CA ALA A 186 16.03 -1.35 -9.02
C ALA A 186 15.93 -2.70 -8.30
N PHE A 187 16.21 -3.76 -9.02
CA PHE A 187 16.22 -5.13 -8.49
C PHE A 187 17.59 -5.76 -8.71
N SER A 188 18.11 -6.42 -7.69
CA SER A 188 19.37 -7.21 -7.78
C SER A 188 19.18 -8.55 -8.50
N ALA A 189 18.13 -8.68 -9.30
CA ALA A 189 17.78 -9.86 -10.07
C ALA A 189 16.90 -9.47 -11.26
N ASP A 190 16.89 -10.28 -12.32
CA ASP A 190 15.92 -10.12 -13.40
C ASP A 190 14.56 -10.66 -12.98
N THR A 191 13.61 -9.74 -12.79
CA THR A 191 12.23 -10.07 -12.42
C THR A 191 11.37 -10.50 -13.62
N SER A 192 11.85 -10.29 -14.86
CA SER A 192 11.07 -10.54 -16.07
C SER A 192 11.07 -12.02 -16.48
N THR A 193 12.11 -12.76 -16.16
CA THR A 193 12.25 -14.16 -16.58
C THR A 193 11.54 -15.15 -15.68
N GLY A 194 11.21 -14.78 -14.43
CA GLY A 194 10.49 -15.63 -13.47
C GLY A 194 11.19 -16.96 -13.14
N CYS A 195 12.33 -17.25 -13.77
CA CYS A 195 13.05 -18.49 -13.63
C CYS A 195 13.84 -18.50 -12.31
N ARG A 196 13.39 -19.25 -11.33
CA ARG A 196 14.07 -19.49 -10.04
C ARG A 196 15.47 -20.10 -10.16
N GLY A 197 15.93 -20.49 -11.35
CA GLY A 197 17.21 -21.17 -11.58
C GLY A 197 18.27 -20.38 -12.31
N THR A 198 17.95 -19.22 -12.88
CA THR A 198 18.87 -18.43 -13.71
C THR A 198 19.06 -16.99 -13.22
N VAL A 199 18.85 -16.78 -11.91
CA VAL A 199 19.14 -15.47 -11.32
C VAL A 199 20.65 -15.28 -11.34
N ARG A 200 21.14 -14.46 -12.30
CA ARG A 200 22.52 -14.00 -12.26
C ARG A 200 22.67 -13.11 -11.04
N LYS A 201 23.48 -13.50 -10.10
CA LYS A 201 23.73 -12.77 -8.85
C LYS A 201 24.43 -11.41 -9.08
N ASP A 202 24.89 -11.19 -10.28
CA ASP A 202 25.65 -10.04 -10.79
C ASP A 202 24.81 -9.08 -11.67
N LEU A 203 23.49 -9.33 -11.77
CA LEU A 203 22.59 -8.51 -12.58
C LEU A 203 21.78 -7.55 -11.71
N VAL A 204 21.77 -6.28 -12.10
CA VAL A 204 20.82 -5.27 -11.60
C VAL A 204 19.88 -4.87 -12.73
N SER A 205 18.59 -5.01 -12.53
CA SER A 205 17.55 -4.52 -13.42
C SER A 205 16.99 -3.21 -12.89
N ILE A 206 16.99 -2.15 -13.71
CA ILE A 206 16.49 -0.82 -13.34
C ILE A 206 15.40 -0.42 -14.31
N ASP A 207 14.26 0.00 -13.77
CA ASP A 207 13.17 0.64 -14.51
C ASP A 207 13.08 2.10 -14.08
N ALA A 208 13.19 3.06 -14.99
CA ALA A 208 13.25 4.49 -14.68
C ALA A 208 12.32 5.34 -15.56
N SER A 209 11.75 6.40 -14.94
CA SER A 209 10.89 7.36 -15.63
C SER A 209 10.97 8.74 -14.99
N TYR A 210 10.36 9.73 -15.62
CA TYR A 210 10.27 11.10 -15.10
C TYR A 210 9.28 11.20 -13.93
N GLY A 211 9.60 12.10 -12.99
CA GLY A 211 8.75 12.41 -11.82
C GLY A 211 8.80 11.33 -10.74
N LEU A 212 7.70 11.16 -10.03
CA LEU A 212 7.57 10.21 -8.92
C LEU A 212 7.54 8.76 -9.38
N GLY A 213 8.17 7.87 -8.62
CA GLY A 213 8.24 6.43 -8.89
C GLY A 213 6.89 5.72 -8.98
N GLU A 214 5.83 6.35 -8.47
CA GLU A 214 4.46 5.87 -8.62
C GLU A 214 4.08 5.63 -10.10
N ALA A 215 4.60 6.43 -11.05
CA ALA A 215 4.35 6.26 -12.48
C ALA A 215 4.88 4.92 -13.01
N VAL A 216 6.03 4.48 -12.51
CA VAL A 216 6.65 3.18 -12.87
C VAL A 216 5.91 2.03 -12.18
N VAL A 217 5.69 2.14 -10.88
CA VAL A 217 5.08 1.06 -10.06
C VAL A 217 3.62 0.80 -10.45
N SER A 218 2.86 1.85 -10.80
CA SER A 218 1.46 1.71 -11.25
C SER A 218 1.31 1.24 -12.69
N GLY A 219 2.41 1.19 -13.47
CA GLY A 219 2.35 0.86 -14.89
C GLY A 219 1.73 1.97 -15.76
N LEU A 220 1.74 3.21 -15.28
CA LEU A 220 1.19 4.36 -16.00
C LEU A 220 1.96 4.66 -17.29
N VAL A 221 3.25 4.37 -17.31
CA VAL A 221 4.17 4.59 -18.43
C VAL A 221 4.97 3.33 -18.73
N THR A 222 5.52 3.25 -19.94
CA THR A 222 6.56 2.27 -20.26
C THR A 222 7.92 2.87 -19.88
N PRO A 223 8.55 2.41 -18.77
CA PRO A 223 9.81 2.99 -18.32
C PRO A 223 10.97 2.64 -19.22
N ASP A 224 12.05 3.41 -19.14
CA ASP A 224 13.34 2.95 -19.64
C ASP A 224 13.84 1.79 -18.78
N LYS A 225 14.38 0.77 -19.44
CA LYS A 225 14.96 -0.40 -18.76
C LYS A 225 16.45 -0.45 -18.95
N PHE A 226 17.16 -0.69 -17.86
CA PHE A 226 18.60 -0.88 -17.85
C PHE A 226 18.91 -2.19 -17.17
N TYR A 227 19.68 -3.05 -17.86
CA TYR A 227 20.26 -4.24 -17.27
C TYR A 227 21.75 -4.01 -17.12
N VAL A 228 22.20 -3.94 -15.89
CA VAL A 228 23.60 -3.71 -15.52
C VAL A 228 24.17 -5.01 -14.97
N PHE A 229 25.25 -5.50 -15.52
CA PHE A 229 25.94 -6.66 -15.01
C PHE A 229 27.44 -6.54 -15.17
N GLN A 230 28.16 -7.16 -14.27
CA GLN A 230 29.62 -7.18 -14.27
C GLN A 230 30.11 -8.45 -14.99
N ARG A 231 31.03 -8.27 -15.90
CA ARG A 231 31.70 -9.39 -16.57
C ARG A 231 32.81 -9.97 -15.68
N GLU A 232 33.27 -11.17 -15.99
CA GLU A 232 34.36 -11.82 -15.29
C GLU A 232 35.68 -11.02 -15.31
N ASP A 233 35.90 -10.19 -16.34
CA ASP A 233 37.02 -9.26 -16.48
C ASP A 233 36.88 -7.96 -15.64
N GLY A 234 35.79 -7.82 -14.89
CA GLY A 234 35.49 -6.64 -14.07
C GLY A 234 34.84 -5.48 -14.84
N GLN A 235 34.62 -5.62 -16.16
CA GLN A 235 33.94 -4.59 -16.94
C GLN A 235 32.42 -4.62 -16.70
N GLU A 236 31.82 -3.44 -16.58
CA GLU A 236 30.36 -3.29 -16.52
C GLU A 236 29.77 -3.26 -17.94
N VAL A 237 28.73 -4.03 -18.14
CA VAL A 237 27.93 -4.02 -19.36
C VAL A 237 26.53 -3.51 -19.04
N VAL A 238 26.06 -2.52 -19.81
CA VAL A 238 24.73 -1.94 -19.67
C VAL A 238 23.94 -2.20 -20.95
N ILE A 239 22.86 -2.97 -20.85
CA ILE A 239 21.89 -3.13 -21.92
C ILE A 239 20.74 -2.17 -21.64
N ARG A 240 20.32 -1.41 -22.64
CA ARG A 240 19.31 -0.35 -22.49
C ARG A 240 18.14 -0.59 -23.43
N TYR A 241 16.93 -0.39 -22.91
CA TYR A 241 15.69 -0.39 -23.69
C TYR A 241 14.94 0.90 -23.39
N MET A 242 14.74 1.71 -24.42
CA MET A 242 14.03 2.97 -24.29
C MET A 242 12.52 2.71 -24.16
N GLY A 243 11.90 3.32 -23.16
CA GLY A 243 10.46 3.31 -22.96
C GLY A 243 9.75 4.49 -23.62
N CYS A 244 8.44 4.54 -23.46
CA CYS A 244 7.61 5.70 -23.79
C CYS A 244 7.10 6.32 -22.49
N LYS A 245 7.59 7.51 -22.17
CA LYS A 245 7.36 8.24 -20.93
C LYS A 245 6.54 9.50 -21.19
N ASP A 246 5.39 9.33 -21.85
CA ASP A 246 4.47 10.41 -22.25
C ASP A 246 3.76 11.08 -21.07
N LYS A 247 3.88 10.51 -19.89
CA LYS A 247 3.30 11.01 -18.63
C LYS A 247 4.31 10.97 -17.50
N ARG A 248 4.08 11.81 -16.50
CA ARG A 248 4.80 11.80 -15.22
C ARG A 248 3.84 12.09 -14.08
N ILE A 249 4.16 11.62 -12.88
CA ILE A 249 3.44 11.96 -11.67
C ILE A 249 4.27 12.97 -10.90
N VAL A 250 3.64 14.07 -10.52
CA VAL A 250 4.26 15.17 -9.77
C VAL A 250 3.40 15.59 -8.58
N TYR A 251 3.95 16.38 -7.68
CA TYR A 251 3.20 16.95 -6.56
C TYR A 251 2.10 17.89 -7.04
N LYS A 252 0.94 17.83 -6.39
CA LYS A 252 -0.02 18.93 -6.47
C LYS A 252 0.50 20.10 -5.66
N GLU A 253 0.39 21.31 -6.21
CA GLU A 253 0.77 22.56 -5.53
C GLU A 253 0.00 22.80 -4.24
N SER A 254 -1.22 22.23 -4.15
CA SER A 254 -2.04 22.30 -2.94
C SER A 254 -1.49 21.54 -1.74
N GLY A 255 -0.38 20.78 -1.88
CA GLY A 255 0.16 19.91 -0.83
C GLY A 255 -0.76 18.74 -0.43
N ARG A 256 -1.62 18.30 -1.36
CA ARG A 256 -2.60 17.22 -1.10
C ARG A 256 -2.64 16.23 -2.25
N GLY A 257 -1.67 15.32 -2.22
CA GLY A 257 -1.57 14.26 -3.21
C GLY A 257 -0.77 14.65 -4.45
N THR A 258 -0.87 13.79 -5.43
CA THR A 258 -0.13 13.85 -6.69
C THR A 258 -1.07 14.14 -7.87
N LYS A 259 -0.53 14.53 -9.00
CA LYS A 259 -1.25 14.68 -10.28
C LYS A 259 -0.43 14.09 -11.41
N VAL A 260 -1.13 13.65 -12.44
CA VAL A 260 -0.52 13.23 -13.71
C VAL A 260 -0.33 14.46 -14.59
N GLU A 261 0.86 14.61 -15.16
CA GLU A 261 1.18 15.61 -16.19
C GLU A 261 1.63 14.91 -17.46
N THR A 262 1.31 15.50 -18.61
CA THR A 262 1.84 15.07 -19.90
C THR A 262 3.29 15.56 -20.04
N VAL A 263 4.15 14.71 -20.55
CA VAL A 263 5.53 15.03 -20.91
C VAL A 263 5.55 15.41 -22.39
N GLU A 264 6.31 16.45 -22.74
CA GLU A 264 6.48 16.87 -24.15
C GLU A 264 7.03 15.70 -24.97
N ASP A 265 6.56 15.57 -26.23
CA ASP A 265 6.89 14.45 -27.12
C ASP A 265 8.40 14.26 -27.30
N GLU A 266 9.16 15.34 -27.39
CA GLU A 266 10.63 15.26 -27.49
C GLU A 266 11.27 14.64 -26.26
N MET A 267 10.71 14.85 -25.06
CA MET A 267 11.22 14.27 -23.80
C MET A 267 10.72 12.85 -23.58
N ALA A 268 9.52 12.51 -24.06
CA ALA A 268 8.92 11.20 -23.85
C ALA A 268 9.78 10.05 -24.37
N TYR A 269 10.58 10.32 -25.42
CA TYR A 269 11.49 9.38 -26.07
C TYR A 269 12.98 9.71 -25.83
N ARG A 270 13.31 10.47 -24.80
CA ARG A 270 14.70 10.64 -24.32
C ARG A 270 14.98 9.71 -23.15
N TRP A 271 16.24 9.34 -22.98
CA TRP A 271 16.65 8.56 -21.82
C TRP A 271 16.35 9.32 -20.51
N SER A 272 15.78 8.61 -19.53
CA SER A 272 15.54 9.16 -18.20
C SER A 272 16.82 9.21 -17.36
N LEU A 273 17.80 8.31 -17.64
CA LEU A 273 19.10 8.23 -16.95
C LEU A 273 20.24 8.42 -17.93
#